data_5d8b27c48c62f3ac7c4a6e119754ebbc
#
_entry.id   5d8b27c48c62f3ac7c4a6e119754ebbc
#
_cell.length_a   1.000
_cell.length_b   1.000
_cell.length_c   1.000
_cell.angle_alpha   90.00
_cell.angle_beta   90.00
_cell.angle_gamma   90.00
#
_symmetry.space_group_name_H-M   'P 1'
#
loop_
_entity.id
_entity.type
_entity.pdbx_description
1 polymer ?
#
loop_
_entity_poly.entity_id
_entity_poly.type
_entity_poly.pdbx_seq_one_letter_code
_entity_poly.pdbx_strand_id
1 'polypeptide(L)'
;MGVHRFFYNGGRYVHLSADCPGYTGNIYRILDIIDPTHPVEVGRWWVPCQFTDGLKEGEYPVDGPQHWEFMDWPQLHGPPFVVGNLAYLSYYCEGLIILDISDITRPKKIGQLQLKGPFS
;
A
#
# COMPACT_ATOMS: atom_id res chain seq x y z
N MET A 1 -6.70 -3.97 -12.11
CA MET A 1 -7.29 -2.64 -11.97
C MET A 1 -8.29 -2.65 -10.87
N GLY A 2 -8.13 -1.75 -9.96
CA GLY A 2 -9.00 -1.65 -8.80
C GLY A 2 -8.47 -2.39 -7.59
N VAL A 3 -9.37 -2.94 -6.80
CA VAL A 3 -9.03 -3.58 -5.53
C VAL A 3 -8.53 -4.99 -5.76
N HIS A 4 -7.33 -5.29 -5.22
CA HIS A 4 -6.79 -6.64 -5.26
C HIS A 4 -7.21 -7.42 -4.03
N ARG A 5 -7.02 -6.85 -2.84
CA ARG A 5 -7.37 -7.45 -1.57
C ARG A 5 -7.86 -6.37 -0.62
N PHE A 6 -8.62 -6.76 0.40
CA PHE A 6 -9.09 -5.78 1.39
C PHE A 6 -9.23 -6.41 2.77
N PHE A 7 -9.28 -5.54 3.77
CA PHE A 7 -9.56 -5.88 5.17
C PHE A 7 -10.69 -4.99 5.67
N TYR A 8 -11.69 -5.59 6.28
CA TYR A 8 -12.80 -4.87 6.87
C TYR A 8 -13.23 -5.58 8.15
N ASN A 9 -13.26 -4.84 9.26
CA ASN A 9 -13.58 -5.39 10.58
C ASN A 9 -14.96 -4.96 11.10
N GLY A 10 -15.81 -4.40 10.23
CA GLY A 10 -17.15 -3.97 10.61
C GLY A 10 -17.25 -2.52 11.02
N GLY A 11 -16.15 -1.78 10.98
CA GLY A 11 -16.13 -0.37 11.36
C GLY A 11 -16.44 0.59 10.21
N ARG A 12 -15.93 1.81 10.33
CA ARG A 12 -16.17 2.87 9.36
C ARG A 12 -15.28 2.76 8.12
N TYR A 13 -14.10 2.13 8.26
CA TYR A 13 -13.08 2.17 7.22
C TYR A 13 -12.84 0.80 6.61
N VAL A 14 -12.60 0.79 5.31
CA VAL A 14 -12.11 -0.38 4.58
C VAL A 14 -10.67 -0.12 4.18
N HIS A 15 -9.81 -1.09 4.38
CA HIS A 15 -8.38 -1.01 4.11
C HIS A 15 -8.07 -1.87 2.88
N LEU A 16 -7.46 -1.27 1.87
CA LEU A 16 -7.29 -1.92 0.57
C LEU A 16 -5.83 -2.13 0.22
N SER A 17 -5.57 -3.24 -0.45
CA SER A 17 -4.43 -3.41 -1.34
C SER A 17 -4.95 -3.20 -2.76
N ALA A 18 -4.58 -2.10 -3.39
CA ALA A 18 -5.19 -1.71 -4.66
C ALA A 18 -4.23 -0.89 -5.50
N ASP A 19 -4.43 -0.92 -6.82
CA ASP A 19 -3.70 -0.03 -7.69
C ASP A 19 -4.24 1.40 -7.56
N CYS A 20 -3.45 2.35 -8.04
CA CYS A 20 -3.82 3.76 -7.98
C CYS A 20 -3.14 4.48 -9.15
N PRO A 21 -3.87 5.36 -9.87
CA PRO A 21 -3.22 6.16 -10.91
C PRO A 21 -2.02 6.93 -10.34
N GLY A 22 -0.90 6.90 -11.07
CA GLY A 22 0.34 7.54 -10.64
C GLY A 22 1.23 6.68 -9.77
N TYR A 23 0.89 5.40 -9.57
CA TYR A 23 1.67 4.47 -8.76
C TYR A 23 1.90 3.18 -9.53
N THR A 24 2.99 2.49 -9.19
CA THR A 24 3.32 1.18 -9.76
C THR A 24 2.99 0.11 -8.72
N GLY A 25 2.20 -0.89 -9.12
CA GLY A 25 1.79 -1.95 -8.23
C GLY A 25 0.76 -1.49 -7.20
N ASN A 26 0.37 -2.41 -6.34
CA ASN A 26 -0.64 -2.12 -5.32
C ASN A 26 -0.07 -1.30 -4.18
N ILE A 27 -0.84 -0.34 -3.71
CA ILE A 27 -0.52 0.45 -2.53
C ILE A 27 -1.60 0.25 -1.46
N TYR A 28 -1.37 0.80 -0.28
CA TYR A 28 -2.34 0.80 0.81
C TYR A 28 -3.27 1.99 0.65
N ARG A 29 -4.57 1.72 0.54
CA ARG A 29 -5.58 2.77 0.42
C ARG A 29 -6.67 2.55 1.48
N ILE A 30 -7.19 3.64 2.03
CA ILE A 30 -8.20 3.58 3.08
C ILE A 30 -9.44 4.32 2.57
N LEU A 31 -10.57 3.63 2.61
CA LEU A 31 -11.86 4.22 2.24
C LEU A 31 -12.71 4.43 3.47
N ASP A 32 -13.36 5.58 3.54
CA ASP A 32 -14.43 5.86 4.49
C ASP A 32 -15.74 5.38 3.87
N ILE A 33 -16.41 4.46 4.53
CA ILE A 33 -17.68 3.91 4.08
C ILE A 33 -18.81 4.23 5.05
N ILE A 34 -18.74 5.39 5.71
CA ILE A 34 -19.85 5.82 6.58
C ILE A 34 -21.16 5.87 5.78
N ASP A 35 -21.08 6.27 4.52
CA ASP A 35 -22.14 6.05 3.55
C ASP A 35 -21.65 4.97 2.57
N PRO A 36 -22.09 3.71 2.72
CA PRO A 36 -21.58 2.63 1.88
C PRO A 36 -21.94 2.76 0.40
N THR A 37 -22.89 3.62 0.07
CA THR A 37 -23.23 3.89 -1.33
C THR A 37 -22.27 4.90 -1.97
N HIS A 38 -21.48 5.62 -1.18
CA HIS A 38 -20.52 6.62 -1.65
C HIS A 38 -19.21 6.51 -0.88
N PRO A 39 -18.40 5.46 -1.15
CA PRO A 39 -17.09 5.31 -0.51
C PRO A 39 -16.17 6.47 -0.91
N VAL A 40 -15.41 6.99 0.05
CA VAL A 40 -14.48 8.10 -0.17
C VAL A 40 -13.09 7.70 0.31
N GLU A 41 -12.08 7.86 -0.53
CA GLU A 41 -10.71 7.63 -0.10
C GLU A 41 -10.27 8.74 0.86
N VAL A 42 -9.77 8.35 2.03
CA VAL A 42 -9.35 9.30 3.07
C VAL A 42 -7.88 9.19 3.42
N GLY A 43 -7.21 8.10 3.04
CA GLY A 43 -5.79 7.93 3.31
C GLY A 43 -5.16 6.93 2.39
N ARG A 44 -3.81 7.03 2.26
CA ARG A 44 -3.03 6.07 1.50
C ARG A 44 -1.60 6.06 1.99
N TRP A 45 -0.91 4.96 1.71
CA TRP A 45 0.52 4.84 1.99
C TRP A 45 1.17 3.96 0.92
N TRP A 46 2.41 4.28 0.59
CA TRP A 46 3.16 3.58 -0.45
C TRP A 46 4.64 3.65 -0.14
N VAL A 47 5.40 2.72 -0.74
CA VAL A 47 6.87 2.80 -0.73
C VAL A 47 7.29 3.85 -1.76
N PRO A 48 8.28 4.73 -1.46
CA PRO A 48 8.61 5.85 -2.34
C PRO A 48 8.82 5.49 -3.81
N CYS A 49 9.46 4.36 -4.12
CA CYS A 49 9.69 3.97 -5.51
C CYS A 49 8.41 3.59 -6.27
N GLN A 50 7.29 3.45 -5.60
CA GLN A 50 6.02 3.19 -6.27
C GLN A 50 5.39 4.44 -6.89
N PHE A 51 5.79 5.62 -6.43
CA PHE A 51 5.21 6.85 -6.95
C PHE A 51 5.84 7.17 -8.30
N THR A 52 5.03 7.13 -9.37
CA THR A 52 5.48 7.30 -10.75
C THR A 52 4.84 8.49 -11.45
N ASP A 53 4.03 9.25 -10.75
CA ASP A 53 3.37 10.40 -11.33
C ASP A 53 4.39 11.43 -11.82
N GLY A 54 4.27 11.87 -13.06
CA GLY A 54 5.22 12.77 -13.67
C GLY A 54 6.36 12.09 -14.44
N LEU A 55 6.51 10.76 -14.32
CA LEU A 55 7.49 10.02 -15.10
C LEU A 55 6.99 9.80 -16.53
N LYS A 56 7.91 9.82 -17.48
CA LYS A 56 7.62 9.47 -18.88
C LYS A 56 7.64 7.97 -19.06
N GLU A 57 7.02 7.51 -20.14
CA GLU A 57 7.06 6.10 -20.50
C GLU A 57 8.50 5.61 -20.61
N GLY A 58 8.79 4.50 -19.95
CA GLY A 58 10.14 3.91 -19.92
C GLY A 58 11.05 4.44 -18.82
N GLU A 59 10.66 5.49 -18.13
CA GLU A 59 11.42 5.98 -16.97
C GLU A 59 11.04 5.19 -15.71
N TYR A 60 12.00 5.12 -14.78
CA TYR A 60 11.82 4.43 -13.52
C TYR A 60 12.07 5.38 -12.35
N PRO A 61 11.38 5.19 -11.21
CA PRO A 61 11.67 5.98 -10.02
C PRO A 61 13.12 5.82 -9.58
N VAL A 62 13.68 6.87 -9.00
CA VAL A 62 15.09 6.92 -8.61
C VAL A 62 15.47 5.79 -7.67
N ASP A 63 14.60 5.46 -6.75
CA ASP A 63 14.87 4.46 -5.71
C ASP A 63 14.33 3.07 -6.07
N GLY A 64 13.92 2.87 -7.31
CA GLY A 64 13.37 1.59 -7.75
C GLY A 64 14.32 0.79 -8.62
N PRO A 65 13.96 -0.44 -8.97
CA PRO A 65 14.71 -1.24 -9.94
C PRO A 65 14.79 -0.54 -11.29
N GLN A 66 15.86 -0.81 -12.04
CA GLN A 66 16.06 -0.20 -13.35
C GLN A 66 15.18 -0.79 -14.44
N HIS A 67 14.57 -1.95 -14.18
CA HIS A 67 13.55 -2.53 -15.03
C HIS A 67 12.50 -3.17 -14.14
N TRP A 68 11.26 -3.17 -14.61
CA TRP A 68 10.14 -3.63 -13.82
C TRP A 68 9.84 -5.10 -14.12
N GLU A 69 9.95 -5.93 -13.08
CA GLU A 69 9.44 -7.30 -13.11
C GLU A 69 8.57 -7.49 -11.88
N PHE A 70 7.51 -8.30 -12.01
CA PHE A 70 6.51 -8.44 -10.96
C PHE A 70 7.11 -8.77 -9.59
N MET A 71 8.10 -9.65 -9.54
CA MET A 71 8.69 -10.10 -8.27
C MET A 71 9.77 -9.17 -7.74
N ASP A 72 10.24 -8.22 -8.55
CA ASP A 72 11.32 -7.32 -8.18
C ASP A 72 10.84 -5.96 -7.73
N TRP A 73 9.57 -5.64 -7.96
CA TRP A 73 9.03 -4.33 -7.66
C TRP A 73 8.27 -4.36 -6.33
N PRO A 74 8.56 -3.41 -5.41
CA PRO A 74 7.78 -3.31 -4.18
C PRO A 74 6.31 -3.08 -4.49
N GLN A 75 5.46 -3.88 -3.87
CA GLN A 75 4.01 -3.64 -3.90
C GLN A 75 3.36 -4.39 -2.75
N LEU A 76 2.25 -3.86 -2.30
CA LEU A 76 1.45 -4.51 -1.26
C LEU A 76 0.80 -5.76 -1.85
N HIS A 77 1.09 -6.92 -1.26
CA HIS A 77 0.61 -8.18 -1.81
C HIS A 77 -0.72 -8.61 -1.20
N GLY A 78 -0.72 -8.87 0.10
CA GLY A 78 -1.90 -9.38 0.77
C GLY A 78 -2.84 -8.29 1.24
N PRO A 79 -3.94 -8.67 1.89
CA PRO A 79 -4.80 -7.67 2.52
C PRO A 79 -4.03 -7.01 3.66
N PRO A 80 -4.25 -5.72 3.90
CA PRO A 80 -3.76 -5.11 5.14
C PRO A 80 -4.39 -5.81 6.33
N PHE A 81 -3.69 -5.87 7.45
CA PHE A 81 -4.25 -6.39 8.68
C PHE A 81 -4.23 -5.28 9.73
N VAL A 82 -5.39 -4.93 10.27
CA VAL A 82 -5.53 -3.76 11.13
C VAL A 82 -5.97 -4.19 12.52
N VAL A 83 -5.24 -3.74 13.52
CA VAL A 83 -5.58 -3.94 14.93
C VAL A 83 -5.44 -2.58 15.63
N GLY A 84 -6.56 -2.04 16.13
CA GLY A 84 -6.54 -0.72 16.74
C GLY A 84 -6.00 0.34 15.78
N ASN A 85 -4.96 1.05 16.19
CA ASN A 85 -4.34 2.09 15.38
C ASN A 85 -3.10 1.61 14.61
N LEU A 86 -2.94 0.30 14.43
CA LEU A 86 -1.81 -0.26 13.72
C LEU A 86 -2.28 -1.00 12.47
N ALA A 87 -1.60 -0.77 11.36
CA ALA A 87 -1.80 -1.51 10.13
C ALA A 87 -0.52 -2.29 9.80
N TYR A 88 -0.69 -3.57 9.48
CA TYR A 88 0.39 -4.47 9.14
C TYR A 88 0.28 -4.80 7.66
N LEU A 89 1.33 -4.50 6.91
CA LEU A 89 1.36 -4.64 5.46
C LEU A 89 2.41 -5.65 5.03
N SER A 90 2.02 -6.56 4.16
CA SER A 90 2.91 -7.55 3.57
C SER A 90 3.36 -7.06 2.21
N TYR A 91 4.58 -6.57 2.12
CA TYR A 91 5.10 -5.95 0.91
C TYR A 91 6.14 -6.83 0.22
N TYR A 92 6.00 -7.00 -1.09
CA TYR A 92 7.07 -7.63 -1.87
C TYR A 92 8.32 -6.77 -1.76
N CYS A 93 9.46 -7.42 -1.58
CA CYS A 93 10.80 -6.84 -1.50
C CYS A 93 11.06 -5.98 -0.27
N GLU A 94 10.01 -5.59 0.46
CA GLU A 94 10.17 -4.73 1.64
C GLU A 94 9.85 -5.45 2.95
N GLY A 95 9.24 -6.63 2.88
CA GLY A 95 8.91 -7.41 4.06
C GLY A 95 7.67 -6.92 4.78
N LEU A 96 7.66 -7.05 6.10
CA LEU A 96 6.55 -6.60 6.92
C LEU A 96 6.73 -5.12 7.26
N ILE A 97 5.73 -4.32 6.93
CA ILE A 97 5.69 -2.90 7.25
C ILE A 97 4.59 -2.63 8.24
N ILE A 98 4.88 -1.85 9.26
CA ILE A 98 3.92 -1.51 10.30
C ILE A 98 3.70 -0.01 10.27
N LEU A 99 2.44 0.39 10.14
CA LEU A 99 2.03 1.79 10.11
C LEU A 99 1.23 2.15 11.35
N ASP A 100 1.43 3.37 11.82
CA ASP A 100 0.54 4.04 12.75
C ASP A 100 -0.54 4.74 11.93
N ILE A 101 -1.80 4.36 12.16
CA ILE A 101 -2.96 4.93 11.47
C ILE A 101 -3.89 5.66 12.44
N SER A 102 -3.35 6.15 13.55
CA SER A 102 -4.15 6.98 14.48
C SER A 102 -4.68 8.23 13.79
N ASP A 103 -3.92 8.81 12.86
CA ASP A 103 -4.45 9.77 11.90
C ASP A 103 -4.69 9.02 10.59
N ILE A 104 -5.92 8.66 10.33
CA ILE A 104 -6.30 7.82 9.18
C ILE A 104 -5.95 8.49 7.84
N THR A 105 -5.84 9.82 7.82
CA THR A 105 -5.51 10.58 6.61
C THR A 105 -4.01 10.62 6.34
N ARG A 106 -3.18 10.23 7.31
CA ARG A 106 -1.72 10.30 7.22
C ARG A 106 -1.08 9.06 7.85
N PRO A 107 -1.25 7.88 7.25
CA PRO A 107 -0.56 6.69 7.73
C PRO A 107 0.95 6.93 7.80
N LYS A 108 1.58 6.45 8.87
CA LYS A 108 2.99 6.71 9.12
C LYS A 108 3.72 5.41 9.44
N LYS A 109 4.79 5.13 8.73
CA LYS A 109 5.60 3.94 9.01
C LYS A 109 6.31 4.09 10.36
N ILE A 110 6.12 3.11 11.24
CA ILE A 110 6.76 3.06 12.55
C ILE A 110 7.65 1.84 12.72
N GLY A 111 7.56 0.86 11.84
CA GLY A 111 8.40 -0.31 11.91
C GLY A 111 8.48 -1.04 10.58
N GLN A 112 9.55 -1.82 10.44
CA GLN A 112 9.74 -2.65 9.26
C GLN A 112 10.63 -3.82 9.64
N LEU A 113 10.22 -5.02 9.23
CA LEU A 113 11.06 -6.21 9.32
C LEU A 113 11.27 -6.72 7.90
N GLN A 114 12.50 -6.55 7.41
CA GLN A 114 12.85 -7.04 6.10
C GLN A 114 13.51 -8.41 6.25
N LEU A 115 12.87 -9.42 5.70
CA LEU A 115 13.38 -10.77 5.73
C LEU A 115 14.39 -10.98 4.61
N LYS A 116 15.45 -11.71 4.89
CA LYS A 116 16.43 -12.05 3.87
C LYS A 116 16.03 -13.33 3.17
N GLY A 117 16.26 -13.37 1.85
CA GLY A 117 15.95 -14.53 1.06
C GLY A 117 15.16 -14.17 -0.18
N PRO A 118 14.87 -15.15 -1.04
CA PRO A 118 14.28 -14.88 -2.35
C PRO A 118 12.84 -14.37 -2.28
N PHE A 119 12.17 -14.49 -1.14
CA PHE A 119 10.76 -14.13 -1.00
C PHE A 119 10.54 -12.99 -0.01
N SER A 120 11.57 -12.28 0.36
CA SER A 120 11.42 -11.17 1.30
C SER A 120 10.82 -9.95 0.64
#